data_0aa708225231d0e66c2df2523c9daadb
#
_entry.id   0aa708225231d0e66c2df2523c9daadb
#
_cell.length_a   1.000
_cell.length_b   1.000
_cell.length_c   1.000
_cell.angle_alpha   90.00
_cell.angle_beta   90.00
_cell.angle_gamma   90.00
#
_symmetry.space_group_name_H-M   'P 1'
#
loop_
_entity.id
_entity.type
_entity.pdbx_description
1 polymer ?
#
loop_
_entity_poly.entity_id
_entity_poly.type
_entity_poly.pdbx_seq_one_letter_code
_entity_poly.pdbx_strand_id
1 'polypeptide(L)'
;DYDTSDRLYFEPLTFEHVMEILNVEQKNGTLHGVIVQFGGQTPLKLAKALEEHGIPILGTTPDAIDLAEDRERFQDLVNKLKLKQPKNGIASTEAEAMQIADEIGFPLVIRPSYVLGGRAMEIVHNKDQLEKYINNAVVVSGSSPVLLDGYLAGAVECDVDALCDGEDVHIAGIMQHIEEAGVHSGDSACSLPPYSLSEKVIAKLEEQTKALAIGLNVVGLMNVQFAIKDEEVYLIEVNPRASRTVPFVAKATDSAIASIAARLMAGEKLSDFPKRVPYKQKDYLEKLPKTDPMTLADPNMPWFSVKEAVMPFARFPGVDTILGPEMRSTGEVMGWDRNFARAFLKAQLGAGMTLPTSGKVFFSIKDSDKTPLLLETAKLLTEIGFDLIATRGTAKFIQKNGINCDTVNKVHEGRPNIVDRMKNNEISLVMNTTEGVQSIRDSRDIRSVALFDKIPYFTTAAAANAAALAIQSYADGELEVKPLQN
;
A
#
# COMPACT_ATOMS: atom_id res chain seq x y z
N ASP A 1 -1.88 0.59 24.58
CA ASP A 1 -0.67 1.36 24.83
C ASP A 1 -0.46 1.61 26.33
N TYR A 2 -1.50 1.96 27.09
CA TYR A 2 -1.40 2.17 28.54
C TYR A 2 -1.24 0.88 29.34
N ASP A 3 -1.38 -0.28 28.72
CA ASP A 3 -1.15 -1.62 29.30
C ASP A 3 0.20 -2.23 28.90
N THR A 4 1.01 -1.51 28.08
CA THR A 4 2.30 -1.98 27.57
C THR A 4 3.49 -1.20 28.13
N SER A 5 3.28 -0.09 28.82
CA SER A 5 4.33 0.74 29.43
C SER A 5 4.18 0.83 30.94
N ASP A 6 5.29 0.82 31.68
CA ASP A 6 5.31 0.99 33.14
C ASP A 6 4.81 2.37 33.54
N ARG A 7 5.09 3.39 32.72
CA ARG A 7 4.63 4.75 32.87
C ARG A 7 4.23 5.33 31.54
N LEU A 8 3.07 5.97 31.49
CA LEU A 8 2.52 6.58 30.30
C LEU A 8 2.43 8.10 30.47
N TYR A 9 3.05 8.83 29.56
CA TYR A 9 3.07 10.28 29.54
C TYR A 9 2.22 10.78 28.37
N PHE A 10 1.25 11.64 28.65
CA PHE A 10 0.37 12.27 27.66
C PHE A 10 0.81 13.72 27.42
N GLU A 11 1.96 13.89 26.80
CA GLU A 11 2.55 15.18 26.53
C GLU A 11 2.74 15.41 25.02
N PRO A 12 2.80 16.66 24.56
CA PRO A 12 3.17 16.95 23.19
C PRO A 12 4.55 16.36 22.85
N LEU A 13 4.69 15.80 21.65
CA LEU A 13 5.99 15.31 21.15
C LEU A 13 6.85 16.48 20.65
N THR A 14 7.17 17.40 21.56
CA THR A 14 8.16 18.46 21.36
C THR A 14 9.42 18.15 22.13
N PHE A 15 10.53 18.74 21.71
CA PHE A 15 11.83 18.50 22.35
C PHE A 15 11.79 18.82 23.85
N GLU A 16 11.19 19.96 24.24
CA GLU A 16 11.13 20.42 25.62
C GLU A 16 10.36 19.44 26.52
N HIS A 17 9.17 18.98 26.08
CA HIS A 17 8.36 18.06 26.87
C HIS A 17 9.05 16.69 27.00
N VAL A 18 9.65 16.19 25.91
CA VAL A 18 10.38 14.91 25.96
C VAL A 18 11.59 14.99 26.87
N MET A 19 12.36 16.08 26.83
CA MET A 19 13.50 16.30 27.73
C MET A 19 13.09 16.33 29.20
N GLU A 20 11.95 16.96 29.54
CA GLU A 20 11.45 16.95 30.92
C GLU A 20 11.04 15.56 31.40
N ILE A 21 10.42 14.74 30.52
CA ILE A 21 10.13 13.33 30.81
C ILE A 21 11.44 12.57 31.08
N LEU A 22 12.45 12.74 30.24
CA LEU A 22 13.74 12.09 30.39
C LEU A 22 14.45 12.52 31.67
N ASN A 23 14.41 13.80 32.03
CA ASN A 23 14.93 14.33 33.30
C ASN A 23 14.26 13.68 34.51
N VAL A 24 12.96 13.41 34.43
CA VAL A 24 12.21 12.74 35.49
C VAL A 24 12.62 11.27 35.58
N GLU A 25 12.71 10.56 34.44
CA GLU A 25 13.08 9.14 34.42
C GLU A 25 14.53 8.90 34.88
N GLN A 26 15.46 9.81 34.53
CA GLN A 26 16.85 9.72 35.02
C GLN A 26 16.99 9.85 36.55
N LYS A 27 16.03 10.50 37.23
CA LYS A 27 15.99 10.55 38.68
C LYS A 27 15.52 9.22 39.29
N ASN A 28 14.80 8.41 38.50
CA ASN A 28 14.24 7.15 38.94
C ASN A 28 15.15 5.94 38.64
N GLY A 29 16.15 6.10 37.80
CA GLY A 29 17.05 5.04 37.38
C GLY A 29 18.00 5.44 36.28
N THR A 30 18.69 4.45 35.71
CA THR A 30 19.60 4.67 34.57
C THR A 30 18.80 4.77 33.27
N LEU A 31 18.92 5.87 32.56
CA LEU A 31 18.39 5.99 31.22
C LEU A 31 19.34 5.31 30.22
N HIS A 32 18.92 4.23 29.59
CA HIS A 32 19.69 3.54 28.56
C HIS A 32 19.57 4.24 27.21
N GLY A 33 18.45 4.88 26.92
CA GLY A 33 18.23 5.65 25.71
C GLY A 33 16.75 5.78 25.34
N VAL A 34 16.49 6.29 24.15
CA VAL A 34 15.14 6.55 23.62
C VAL A 34 14.97 5.84 22.29
N ILE A 35 13.85 5.15 22.12
CA ILE A 35 13.42 4.60 20.84
C ILE A 35 12.54 5.64 20.13
N VAL A 36 12.92 6.05 18.93
CA VAL A 36 12.21 7.06 18.13
C VAL A 36 11.49 6.48 16.89
N GLN A 37 11.67 5.19 16.62
CA GLN A 37 11.20 4.54 15.38
C GLN A 37 9.74 4.04 15.44
N PHE A 38 9.03 4.21 16.55
CA PHE A 38 7.59 3.93 16.67
C PHE A 38 6.81 5.24 16.77
N GLY A 39 5.83 5.44 15.88
CA GLY A 39 5.00 6.66 15.85
C GLY A 39 5.18 7.53 14.60
N GLY A 40 5.75 6.99 13.54
CA GLY A 40 5.94 7.67 12.25
C GLY A 40 6.99 8.77 12.31
N GLN A 41 6.78 9.84 11.57
CA GLN A 41 7.78 10.91 11.39
C GLN A 41 7.90 11.87 12.58
N THR A 42 6.89 11.96 13.44
CA THR A 42 6.90 12.94 14.54
C THR A 42 8.03 12.66 15.55
N PRO A 43 8.16 11.45 16.12
CA PRO A 43 9.28 11.15 17.01
C PRO A 43 10.63 11.11 16.32
N LEU A 44 10.71 10.72 15.03
CA LEU A 44 11.97 10.72 14.28
C LEU A 44 12.62 12.10 14.20
N LYS A 45 11.83 13.16 14.06
CA LYS A 45 12.34 14.54 14.03
C LYS A 45 13.03 14.98 15.32
N LEU A 46 12.79 14.28 16.43
CA LEU A 46 13.45 14.56 17.71
C LEU A 46 14.82 13.89 17.83
N ALA A 47 15.12 12.87 17.03
CA ALA A 47 16.30 12.02 17.16
C ALA A 47 17.60 12.83 17.23
N LYS A 48 17.84 13.71 16.26
CA LYS A 48 19.04 14.55 16.19
C LYS A 48 19.16 15.51 17.38
N ALA A 49 18.09 16.20 17.74
CA ALA A 49 18.11 17.13 18.86
C ALA A 49 18.35 16.40 20.19
N LEU A 50 17.79 15.22 20.40
CA LEU A 50 18.05 14.40 21.58
C LEU A 50 19.50 13.94 21.64
N GLU A 51 20.06 13.44 20.53
CA GLU A 51 21.47 13.02 20.44
C GLU A 51 22.42 14.17 20.74
N GLU A 52 22.19 15.38 20.16
CA GLU A 52 22.98 16.60 20.42
C GLU A 52 22.96 17.01 21.91
N HIS A 53 21.94 16.61 22.67
CA HIS A 53 21.82 16.83 24.12
C HIS A 53 22.30 15.64 24.95
N GLY A 54 23.02 14.69 24.32
CA GLY A 54 23.63 13.56 25.01
C GLY A 54 22.65 12.45 25.39
N ILE A 55 21.45 12.43 24.82
CA ILE A 55 20.48 11.33 25.01
C ILE A 55 20.78 10.24 23.97
N PRO A 56 21.11 9.00 24.40
CA PRO A 56 21.33 7.90 23.47
C PRO A 56 20.05 7.56 22.69
N ILE A 57 20.17 7.40 21.38
CA ILE A 57 19.09 6.87 20.55
C ILE A 57 19.30 5.36 20.40
N LEU A 58 18.30 4.57 20.81
CA LEU A 58 18.30 3.13 20.65
C LEU A 58 17.72 2.73 19.31
N GLY A 59 18.35 1.77 18.64
CA GLY A 59 17.96 1.32 17.31
C GLY A 59 18.80 1.96 16.22
N THR A 60 18.18 2.24 15.07
CA THR A 60 18.84 2.90 13.93
C THR A 60 19.30 4.30 14.32
N THR A 61 20.56 4.64 14.02
CA THR A 61 21.15 5.93 14.39
C THR A 61 20.48 7.11 13.68
N PRO A 62 20.51 8.33 14.27
CA PRO A 62 19.98 9.52 13.61
C PRO A 62 20.61 9.80 12.25
N ASP A 63 21.91 9.55 12.08
CA ASP A 63 22.62 9.70 10.79
C ASP A 63 22.14 8.70 9.74
N ALA A 64 21.86 7.46 10.13
CA ALA A 64 21.33 6.43 9.23
C ALA A 64 19.85 6.72 8.83
N ILE A 65 19.06 7.30 9.74
CA ILE A 65 17.72 7.78 9.43
C ILE A 65 17.80 8.95 8.44
N ASP A 66 18.68 9.92 8.68
CA ASP A 66 18.91 11.07 7.80
C ASP A 66 19.39 10.63 6.42
N LEU A 67 20.29 9.63 6.34
CA LEU A 67 20.76 9.06 5.08
C LEU A 67 19.61 8.52 4.22
N ALA A 68 18.61 7.89 4.83
CA ALA A 68 17.43 7.38 4.11
C ALA A 68 16.51 8.50 3.62
N GLU A 69 16.53 9.67 4.27
CA GLU A 69 15.72 10.85 3.92
C GLU A 69 16.47 11.83 3.01
N ASP A 70 17.80 11.90 3.11
CA ASP A 70 18.66 12.70 2.26
C ASP A 70 18.79 12.07 0.86
N ARG A 71 18.30 12.79 -0.13
CA ARG A 71 18.18 12.25 -1.49
C ARG A 71 19.53 11.98 -2.16
N GLU A 72 20.50 12.82 -1.95
CA GLU A 72 21.84 12.66 -2.57
C GLU A 72 22.58 11.47 -1.94
N ARG A 73 22.63 11.43 -0.62
CA ARG A 73 23.23 10.32 0.14
C ARG A 73 22.53 8.99 -0.16
N PHE A 74 21.20 9.01 -0.24
CA PHE A 74 20.41 7.82 -0.55
C PHE A 74 20.63 7.35 -1.99
N GLN A 75 20.72 8.27 -2.97
CA GLN A 75 21.01 7.92 -4.35
C GLN A 75 22.40 7.26 -4.49
N ASP A 76 23.40 7.74 -3.74
CA ASP A 76 24.72 7.12 -3.70
C ASP A 76 24.67 5.70 -3.16
N LEU A 77 23.90 5.47 -2.09
CA LEU A 77 23.68 4.13 -1.56
C LEU A 77 23.00 3.21 -2.57
N VAL A 78 21.95 3.67 -3.22
CA VAL A 78 21.20 2.93 -4.26
C VAL A 78 22.12 2.54 -5.41
N ASN A 79 22.97 3.47 -5.86
CA ASN A 79 23.97 3.23 -6.91
C ASN A 79 25.03 2.20 -6.47
N LYS A 80 25.52 2.31 -5.25
CA LYS A 80 26.48 1.37 -4.66
C LYS A 80 25.91 -0.05 -4.57
N LEU A 81 24.62 -0.16 -4.21
CA LEU A 81 23.92 -1.43 -4.13
C LEU A 81 23.39 -1.91 -5.49
N LYS A 82 23.57 -1.13 -6.55
CA LYS A 82 23.10 -1.42 -7.93
C LYS A 82 21.59 -1.68 -8.02
N LEU A 83 20.82 -0.98 -7.20
CA LEU A 83 19.37 -1.06 -7.21
C LEU A 83 18.81 -0.14 -8.29
N LYS A 84 17.62 -0.49 -8.82
CA LYS A 84 16.93 0.33 -9.79
C LYS A 84 15.91 1.23 -9.07
N GLN A 85 15.86 2.50 -9.50
CA GLN A 85 14.80 3.44 -9.15
C GLN A 85 14.13 3.94 -10.44
N PRO A 86 12.88 4.44 -10.37
CA PRO A 86 12.32 5.24 -11.46
C PRO A 86 13.26 6.39 -11.79
N LYS A 87 13.32 6.81 -13.05
CA LYS A 87 14.04 8.04 -13.41
C LYS A 87 13.48 9.19 -12.60
N ASN A 88 14.33 10.02 -12.04
CA ASN A 88 13.91 11.11 -11.18
C ASN A 88 14.80 12.34 -11.33
N GLY A 89 14.32 13.48 -10.84
CA GLY A 89 15.06 14.73 -10.82
C GLY A 89 14.49 15.71 -9.81
N ILE A 90 15.30 16.70 -9.44
CA ILE A 90 14.95 17.79 -8.54
C ILE A 90 14.96 19.09 -9.32
N ALA A 91 13.91 19.87 -9.24
CA ALA A 91 13.80 21.17 -9.88
C ALA A 91 13.55 22.26 -8.83
N SER A 92 14.31 23.34 -8.91
CA SER A 92 14.11 24.54 -8.12
C SER A 92 13.40 25.65 -8.91
N THR A 93 13.32 25.49 -10.22
CA THR A 93 12.69 26.42 -11.14
C THR A 93 11.74 25.69 -12.10
N GLU A 94 10.79 26.42 -12.67
CA GLU A 94 9.89 25.89 -13.69
C GLU A 94 10.67 25.40 -14.95
N ALA A 95 11.69 26.12 -15.37
CA ALA A 95 12.51 25.77 -16.52
C ALA A 95 13.26 24.43 -16.29
N GLU A 96 13.83 24.23 -15.10
CA GLU A 96 14.46 22.97 -14.69
C GLU A 96 13.44 21.83 -14.66
N ALA A 97 12.25 22.06 -14.12
CA ALA A 97 11.19 21.04 -14.06
C ALA A 97 10.75 20.61 -15.47
N MET A 98 10.61 21.54 -16.40
CA MET A 98 10.27 21.24 -17.79
C MET A 98 11.38 20.45 -18.51
N GLN A 99 12.65 20.80 -18.28
CA GLN A 99 13.78 20.07 -18.82
C GLN A 99 13.82 18.63 -18.29
N ILE A 100 13.70 18.46 -16.97
CA ILE A 100 13.68 17.13 -16.32
C ILE A 100 12.49 16.31 -16.83
N ALA A 101 11.33 16.92 -17.00
CA ALA A 101 10.16 16.24 -17.56
C ALA A 101 10.37 15.75 -18.99
N ASP A 102 11.11 16.50 -19.81
CA ASP A 102 11.47 16.07 -21.18
C ASP A 102 12.46 14.89 -21.18
N GLU A 103 13.35 14.81 -20.18
CA GLU A 103 14.31 13.71 -20.02
C GLU A 103 13.68 12.42 -19.46
N ILE A 104 12.73 12.57 -18.53
CA ILE A 104 12.05 11.44 -17.87
C ILE A 104 10.92 10.90 -18.77
N GLY A 105 10.11 11.79 -19.36
CA GLY A 105 8.88 11.49 -20.08
C GLY A 105 7.64 11.51 -19.17
N PHE A 106 6.45 11.56 -19.78
CA PHE A 106 5.18 11.49 -19.05
C PHE A 106 4.58 10.08 -19.08
N PRO A 107 3.76 9.70 -18.06
CA PRO A 107 3.37 10.48 -16.87
C PRO A 107 4.48 10.57 -15.81
N LEU A 108 4.38 11.61 -14.97
CA LEU A 108 5.29 11.89 -13.86
C LEU A 108 4.52 11.98 -12.55
N VAL A 109 5.16 11.57 -11.46
CA VAL A 109 4.76 11.95 -10.10
C VAL A 109 5.53 13.20 -9.71
N ILE A 110 4.82 14.24 -9.28
CA ILE A 110 5.43 15.47 -8.80
C ILE A 110 5.02 15.73 -7.34
N ARG A 111 6.00 16.15 -6.53
CA ARG A 111 5.78 16.46 -5.11
C ARG A 111 6.73 17.55 -4.63
N PRO A 112 6.36 18.36 -3.63
CA PRO A 112 7.29 19.25 -2.96
C PRO A 112 8.34 18.47 -2.15
N SER A 113 9.59 18.96 -2.07
CA SER A 113 10.69 18.21 -1.43
C SER A 113 10.53 17.95 0.07
N TYR A 114 9.74 18.76 0.77
CA TYR A 114 9.62 18.70 2.24
C TYR A 114 8.22 18.33 2.73
N VAL A 115 7.42 17.67 1.89
CA VAL A 115 6.06 17.24 2.26
C VAL A 115 6.04 15.75 2.51
N LEU A 116 5.44 15.34 3.63
CA LEU A 116 5.34 13.96 4.09
C LEU A 116 3.94 13.38 3.85
N GLY A 117 3.86 12.06 3.65
CA GLY A 117 2.60 11.34 3.59
C GLY A 117 1.75 11.59 2.34
N GLY A 118 2.39 11.81 1.19
CA GLY A 118 1.71 11.99 -0.09
C GLY A 118 0.96 13.32 -0.25
N ARG A 119 1.01 14.21 0.73
CA ARG A 119 0.34 15.52 0.66
C ARG A 119 0.90 16.35 -0.49
N ALA A 120 -0.01 16.95 -1.27
CA ALA A 120 0.31 17.73 -2.47
C ALA A 120 1.11 16.95 -3.54
N MET A 121 1.09 15.62 -3.50
CA MET A 121 1.63 14.77 -4.57
C MET A 121 0.58 14.66 -5.68
N GLU A 122 1.00 14.77 -6.94
CA GLU A 122 0.11 14.70 -8.09
C GLU A 122 0.77 13.91 -9.23
N ILE A 123 -0.05 13.14 -9.97
CA ILE A 123 0.39 12.49 -11.21
C ILE A 123 0.04 13.41 -12.36
N VAL A 124 1.05 13.88 -13.07
CA VAL A 124 0.91 14.78 -14.24
C VAL A 124 1.16 14.01 -15.53
N HIS A 125 0.27 14.18 -16.51
CA HIS A 125 0.28 13.42 -17.75
C HIS A 125 0.82 14.21 -18.95
N ASN A 126 1.04 15.52 -18.81
CA ASN A 126 1.54 16.39 -19.86
C ASN A 126 2.12 17.69 -19.30
N LYS A 127 2.76 18.49 -20.18
CA LYS A 127 3.40 19.76 -19.82
C LYS A 127 2.43 20.78 -19.22
N ASP A 128 1.21 20.88 -19.74
CA ASP A 128 0.22 21.86 -19.26
C ASP A 128 -0.20 21.57 -17.81
N GLN A 129 -0.28 20.27 -17.42
CA GLN A 129 -0.56 19.90 -16.03
C GLN A 129 0.64 20.17 -15.14
N LEU A 130 1.86 19.92 -15.62
CA LEU A 130 3.10 20.21 -14.89
C LEU A 130 3.22 21.70 -14.60
N GLU A 131 3.01 22.56 -15.59
CA GLU A 131 3.04 24.02 -15.45
C GLU A 131 2.02 24.50 -14.43
N LYS A 132 0.78 24.01 -14.50
CA LYS A 132 -0.27 24.35 -13.53
C LYS A 132 0.08 23.92 -12.11
N TYR A 133 0.67 22.74 -11.95
CA TYR A 133 1.10 22.26 -10.64
C TYR A 133 2.19 23.17 -10.06
N ILE A 134 3.24 23.46 -10.83
CA ILE A 134 4.36 24.30 -10.37
C ILE A 134 3.88 25.68 -9.96
N ASN A 135 3.02 26.30 -10.75
CA ASN A 135 2.46 27.62 -10.45
C ASN A 135 1.62 27.60 -9.16
N ASN A 136 0.91 26.53 -8.87
CA ASN A 136 0.15 26.36 -7.63
C ASN A 136 1.06 26.00 -6.44
N ALA A 137 2.06 25.15 -6.65
CA ALA A 137 2.99 24.70 -5.61
C ALA A 137 3.90 25.82 -5.11
N VAL A 138 4.34 26.71 -5.99
CA VAL A 138 5.13 27.91 -5.63
C VAL A 138 4.34 28.83 -4.70
N VAL A 139 3.02 28.90 -4.85
CA VAL A 139 2.15 29.69 -3.96
C VAL A 139 2.04 29.06 -2.56
N VAL A 140 2.14 27.73 -2.46
CA VAL A 140 1.91 26.99 -1.20
C VAL A 140 3.20 26.74 -0.43
N SER A 141 4.34 26.52 -1.10
CA SER A 141 5.61 26.06 -0.49
C SER A 141 6.76 27.08 -0.56
N GLY A 142 6.56 28.25 -1.17
CA GLY A 142 7.63 29.23 -1.35
C GLY A 142 8.70 28.74 -2.33
N SER A 143 9.98 28.92 -1.99
CA SER A 143 11.13 28.57 -2.85
C SER A 143 11.59 27.10 -2.69
N SER A 144 10.74 26.22 -2.19
CA SER A 144 11.13 24.81 -1.99
C SER A 144 11.21 24.05 -3.32
N PRO A 145 12.27 23.26 -3.56
CA PRO A 145 12.39 22.47 -4.77
C PRO A 145 11.26 21.43 -4.88
N VAL A 146 10.91 21.08 -6.11
CA VAL A 146 9.95 20.02 -6.42
C VAL A 146 10.71 18.79 -6.92
N LEU A 147 10.17 17.61 -6.60
CA LEU A 147 10.66 16.33 -7.05
C LEU A 147 9.80 15.82 -8.19
N LEU A 148 10.45 15.35 -9.24
CA LEU A 148 9.80 14.71 -10.38
C LEU A 148 10.29 13.27 -10.46
N ASP A 149 9.38 12.33 -10.38
CA ASP A 149 9.67 10.90 -10.50
C ASP A 149 8.87 10.32 -11.68
N GLY A 150 9.51 9.48 -12.49
CA GLY A 150 8.83 8.76 -13.58
C GLY A 150 7.76 7.83 -13.01
N TYR A 151 6.52 8.00 -13.46
CA TYR A 151 5.41 7.15 -13.01
C TYR A 151 5.43 5.81 -13.73
N LEU A 152 5.51 4.73 -12.99
CA LEU A 152 5.48 3.36 -13.50
C LEU A 152 4.04 2.88 -13.69
N ALA A 153 3.36 3.39 -14.71
CA ALA A 153 1.97 3.02 -14.99
C ALA A 153 1.79 1.50 -15.11
N GLY A 154 0.79 0.97 -14.39
CA GLY A 154 0.47 -0.46 -14.37
C GLY A 154 1.50 -1.33 -13.63
N ALA A 155 2.40 -0.74 -12.84
CA ALA A 155 3.26 -1.50 -11.97
C ALA A 155 2.49 -2.06 -10.77
N VAL A 156 2.92 -3.23 -10.29
CA VAL A 156 2.45 -3.82 -9.04
C VAL A 156 3.29 -3.24 -7.90
N GLU A 157 2.66 -2.73 -6.86
CA GLU A 157 3.37 -2.22 -5.67
C GLU A 157 3.49 -3.30 -4.60
N CYS A 158 4.61 -3.28 -3.88
CA CYS A 158 4.85 -4.17 -2.75
C CYS A 158 5.49 -3.42 -1.60
N ASP A 159 4.98 -3.68 -0.39
CA ASP A 159 5.64 -3.32 0.86
C ASP A 159 6.38 -4.54 1.42
N VAL A 160 7.60 -4.33 1.87
CA VAL A 160 8.39 -5.35 2.56
C VAL A 160 8.77 -4.83 3.94
N ASP A 161 8.27 -5.50 4.98
CA ASP A 161 8.68 -5.22 6.36
C ASP A 161 9.79 -6.18 6.79
N ALA A 162 10.86 -5.63 7.39
CA ALA A 162 12.01 -6.38 7.83
C ALA A 162 12.46 -5.99 9.24
N LEU A 163 13.02 -6.96 9.95
CA LEU A 163 13.74 -6.80 11.20
C LEU A 163 15.23 -6.90 10.92
N CYS A 164 16.03 -6.05 11.57
CA CYS A 164 17.49 -6.09 11.45
C CYS A 164 18.13 -5.81 12.81
N ASP A 165 19.23 -6.47 13.12
CA ASP A 165 20.01 -6.26 14.34
C ASP A 165 21.37 -5.60 14.08
N GLY A 166 21.55 -5.04 12.86
CA GLY A 166 22.79 -4.45 12.38
C GLY A 166 23.70 -5.43 11.65
N GLU A 167 23.48 -6.73 11.78
CA GLU A 167 24.29 -7.80 11.16
C GLU A 167 23.42 -8.75 10.33
N ASP A 168 22.36 -9.26 10.94
CA ASP A 168 21.40 -10.16 10.31
C ASP A 168 20.09 -9.44 9.98
N VAL A 169 19.41 -9.94 8.94
CA VAL A 169 18.11 -9.41 8.47
C VAL A 169 17.08 -10.53 8.35
N HIS A 170 15.91 -10.30 8.95
CA HIS A 170 14.76 -11.18 8.83
C HIS A 170 13.62 -10.47 8.09
N ILE A 171 13.14 -11.06 7.01
CA ILE A 171 11.95 -10.57 6.28
C ILE A 171 10.71 -10.98 7.08
N ALA A 172 10.00 -10.01 7.61
CA ALA A 172 8.80 -10.25 8.40
C ALA A 172 7.56 -10.50 7.52
N GLY A 173 7.51 -9.85 6.36
CA GLY A 173 6.44 -10.06 5.37
C GLY A 173 6.66 -9.28 4.09
N ILE A 174 6.17 -9.85 2.99
CA ILE A 174 6.10 -9.21 1.67
C ILE A 174 4.63 -9.08 1.32
N MET A 175 4.15 -7.86 1.21
CA MET A 175 2.74 -7.55 0.92
C MET A 175 2.62 -7.05 -0.50
N GLN A 176 1.84 -7.75 -1.32
CA GLN A 176 1.49 -7.30 -2.66
C GLN A 176 0.21 -6.48 -2.63
N HIS A 177 0.25 -5.26 -3.18
CA HIS A 177 -0.92 -4.43 -3.36
C HIS A 177 -1.82 -4.94 -4.48
N ILE A 178 -3.13 -4.76 -4.31
CA ILE A 178 -4.16 -5.11 -5.29
C ILE A 178 -4.51 -3.88 -6.15
N GLU A 179 -4.43 -2.69 -5.59
CA GLU A 179 -4.55 -1.42 -6.31
C GLU A 179 -3.30 -1.14 -7.17
N GLU A 180 -3.43 -0.18 -8.09
CA GLU A 180 -2.31 0.31 -8.88
C GLU A 180 -1.27 1.04 -8.01
N ALA A 181 -0.01 1.00 -8.43
CA ALA A 181 1.05 1.82 -7.83
C ALA A 181 0.66 3.32 -7.82
N GLY A 182 0.99 3.99 -6.73
CA GLY A 182 0.64 5.39 -6.50
C GLY A 182 -0.61 5.61 -5.62
N VAL A 183 -1.31 4.56 -5.21
CA VAL A 183 -2.29 4.61 -4.12
C VAL A 183 -1.56 4.42 -2.80
N HIS A 184 -1.89 5.25 -1.80
CA HIS A 184 -1.26 5.14 -0.48
C HIS A 184 -1.42 3.73 0.12
N SER A 185 -0.36 3.17 0.67
CA SER A 185 -0.34 1.79 1.22
C SER A 185 -1.42 1.54 2.30
N GLY A 186 -1.81 2.59 3.05
CA GLY A 186 -2.91 2.53 4.01
C GLY A 186 -4.28 2.32 3.37
N ASP A 187 -4.46 2.78 2.13
CA ASP A 187 -5.72 2.73 1.38
C ASP A 187 -5.80 1.54 0.44
N SER A 188 -4.66 0.93 0.11
CA SER A 188 -4.59 -0.25 -0.75
C SER A 188 -5.01 -1.52 -0.02
N ALA A 189 -5.79 -2.36 -0.69
CA ALA A 189 -5.91 -3.76 -0.31
C ALA A 189 -4.58 -4.46 -0.58
N CYS A 190 -4.12 -5.28 0.37
CA CYS A 190 -2.83 -5.97 0.27
C CYS A 190 -2.94 -7.44 0.63
N SER A 191 -2.25 -8.29 -0.12
CA SER A 191 -2.15 -9.72 0.15
C SER A 191 -0.79 -10.08 0.75
N LEU A 192 -0.79 -10.84 1.82
CA LEU A 192 0.37 -11.47 2.44
C LEU A 192 0.12 -12.99 2.55
N PRO A 193 0.93 -13.84 1.93
CA PRO A 193 2.02 -13.54 0.99
C PRO A 193 1.51 -12.96 -0.35
N PRO A 194 2.42 -12.56 -1.25
CA PRO A 194 2.08 -12.17 -2.61
C PRO A 194 1.28 -13.26 -3.33
N TYR A 195 0.22 -12.87 -4.07
CA TYR A 195 -0.68 -13.81 -4.72
C TYR A 195 -0.41 -14.02 -6.22
N SER A 196 0.33 -13.11 -6.86
CA SER A 196 0.58 -13.17 -8.30
C SER A 196 2.03 -12.93 -8.72
N LEU A 197 2.94 -12.64 -7.80
CA LEU A 197 4.35 -12.45 -8.11
C LEU A 197 5.07 -13.79 -8.30
N SER A 198 6.03 -13.82 -9.23
CA SER A 198 6.88 -14.98 -9.44
C SER A 198 7.87 -15.17 -8.29
N GLU A 199 8.27 -16.41 -8.02
CA GLU A 199 9.31 -16.73 -7.01
C GLU A 199 10.61 -15.95 -7.24
N LYS A 200 10.96 -15.72 -8.51
CA LYS A 200 12.12 -14.93 -8.89
C LYS A 200 12.03 -13.47 -8.42
N VAL A 201 10.86 -12.86 -8.57
CA VAL A 201 10.60 -11.49 -8.10
C VAL A 201 10.64 -11.45 -6.57
N ILE A 202 10.00 -12.40 -5.89
CA ILE A 202 9.99 -12.51 -4.43
C ILE A 202 11.42 -12.62 -3.90
N ALA A 203 12.24 -13.52 -4.46
CA ALA A 203 13.64 -13.66 -4.06
C ALA A 203 14.44 -12.36 -4.26
N LYS A 204 14.17 -11.62 -5.34
CA LYS A 204 14.82 -10.33 -5.62
C LYS A 204 14.40 -9.23 -4.62
N LEU A 205 13.13 -9.21 -4.21
CA LEU A 205 12.63 -8.31 -3.17
C LEU A 205 13.33 -8.58 -1.83
N GLU A 206 13.47 -9.84 -1.44
CA GLU A 206 14.18 -10.24 -0.22
C GLU A 206 15.67 -9.85 -0.26
N GLU A 207 16.36 -10.15 -1.37
CA GLU A 207 17.77 -9.82 -1.55
C GLU A 207 18.00 -8.30 -1.44
N GLN A 208 17.20 -7.51 -2.15
CA GLN A 208 17.33 -6.05 -2.16
C GLN A 208 16.99 -5.43 -0.80
N THR A 209 15.97 -5.95 -0.10
CA THR A 209 15.62 -5.50 1.24
C THR A 209 16.75 -5.77 2.23
N LYS A 210 17.34 -6.97 2.18
CA LYS A 210 18.51 -7.31 3.04
C LYS A 210 19.70 -6.41 2.77
N ALA A 211 20.00 -6.15 1.48
CA ALA A 211 21.09 -5.26 1.10
C ALA A 211 20.88 -3.82 1.60
N LEU A 212 19.63 -3.31 1.52
CA LEU A 212 19.28 -1.98 2.03
C LEU A 212 19.37 -1.90 3.55
N ALA A 213 18.90 -2.90 4.29
CA ALA A 213 18.96 -2.91 5.74
C ALA A 213 20.41 -2.84 6.26
N ILE A 214 21.29 -3.63 5.67
CA ILE A 214 22.71 -3.62 6.00
C ILE A 214 23.39 -2.31 5.54
N GLY A 215 23.08 -1.85 4.32
CA GLY A 215 23.63 -0.61 3.77
C GLY A 215 23.27 0.65 4.55
N LEU A 216 22.09 0.65 5.19
CA LEU A 216 21.59 1.72 6.08
C LEU A 216 21.97 1.50 7.55
N ASN A 217 22.67 0.42 7.90
CA ASN A 217 22.94 0.04 9.30
C ASN A 217 21.65 0.05 10.17
N VAL A 218 20.59 -0.55 9.66
CA VAL A 218 19.32 -0.59 10.39
C VAL A 218 19.43 -1.46 11.64
N VAL A 219 18.86 -0.97 12.74
CA VAL A 219 18.62 -1.75 13.95
C VAL A 219 17.16 -1.57 14.36
N GLY A 220 16.41 -2.66 14.40
CA GLY A 220 14.98 -2.67 14.65
C GLY A 220 14.17 -2.92 13.39
N LEU A 221 13.26 -2.03 13.03
CA LEU A 221 12.35 -2.16 11.89
C LEU A 221 12.76 -1.31 10.69
N MET A 222 12.51 -1.87 9.53
CA MET A 222 12.57 -1.16 8.24
C MET A 222 11.42 -1.60 7.36
N ASN A 223 10.81 -0.65 6.67
CA ASN A 223 9.86 -0.89 5.58
C ASN A 223 10.48 -0.42 4.27
N VAL A 224 10.30 -1.20 3.22
CA VAL A 224 10.74 -0.86 1.87
C VAL A 224 9.55 -0.96 0.92
N GLN A 225 9.31 0.08 0.14
CA GLN A 225 8.30 0.10 -0.91
C GLN A 225 8.98 -0.13 -2.27
N PHE A 226 8.45 -1.09 -3.01
CA PHE A 226 8.90 -1.44 -4.34
C PHE A 226 7.75 -1.36 -5.35
N ALA A 227 8.08 -1.03 -6.59
CA ALA A 227 7.20 -1.22 -7.73
C ALA A 227 7.78 -2.28 -8.66
N ILE A 228 6.94 -3.19 -9.12
CA ILE A 228 7.32 -4.27 -10.03
C ILE A 228 6.66 -4.04 -11.39
N LYS A 229 7.47 -3.93 -12.44
CA LYS A 229 7.01 -3.82 -13.81
C LYS A 229 7.82 -4.72 -14.72
N ASP A 230 7.14 -5.56 -15.51
CA ASP A 230 7.78 -6.51 -16.44
C ASP A 230 8.85 -7.39 -15.74
N GLU A 231 8.53 -7.90 -14.54
CA GLU A 231 9.43 -8.68 -13.65
C GLU A 231 10.69 -7.90 -13.16
N GLU A 232 10.79 -6.62 -13.44
CA GLU A 232 11.85 -5.75 -12.91
C GLU A 232 11.37 -5.05 -11.63
N VAL A 233 12.25 -5.06 -10.62
CA VAL A 233 12.01 -4.45 -9.30
C VAL A 233 12.61 -3.06 -9.26
N TYR A 234 11.79 -2.08 -8.91
CA TYR A 234 12.18 -0.68 -8.72
C TYR A 234 11.96 -0.27 -7.27
N LEU A 235 12.98 0.27 -6.65
CA LEU A 235 12.91 0.83 -5.32
C LEU A 235 12.18 2.19 -5.36
N ILE A 236 11.14 2.34 -4.54
CA ILE A 236 10.37 3.60 -4.43
C ILE A 236 10.80 4.37 -3.19
N GLU A 237 10.73 3.74 -2.01
CA GLU A 237 10.99 4.39 -0.74
C GLU A 237 11.52 3.40 0.29
N VAL A 238 12.36 3.88 1.21
CA VAL A 238 12.82 3.13 2.38
C VAL A 238 12.53 3.93 3.63
N ASN A 239 11.94 3.27 4.60
CA ASN A 239 11.62 3.84 5.90
C ASN A 239 12.30 3.01 7.00
N PRO A 240 13.43 3.46 7.60
CA PRO A 240 14.11 2.74 8.67
C PRO A 240 13.36 2.93 10.01
N ARG A 241 12.11 2.54 10.05
CA ARG A 241 11.17 2.68 11.17
C ARG A 241 9.99 1.74 11.00
N ALA A 242 9.15 1.64 12.05
CA ALA A 242 7.87 0.96 11.97
C ALA A 242 6.95 1.64 10.91
N SER A 243 6.40 0.82 10.05
CA SER A 243 5.40 1.21 9.05
C SER A 243 3.97 1.00 9.57
N ARG A 244 2.99 1.45 8.81
CA ARG A 244 1.57 1.16 9.09
C ARG A 244 1.19 -0.28 8.79
N THR A 245 2.00 -1.01 8.02
CA THR A 245 1.79 -2.41 7.66
C THR A 245 2.21 -3.37 8.77
N VAL A 246 3.09 -2.95 9.68
CA VAL A 246 3.58 -3.79 10.79
C VAL A 246 2.45 -4.43 11.63
N PRO A 247 1.38 -3.73 12.04
CA PRO A 247 0.28 -4.35 12.78
C PRO A 247 -0.43 -5.44 11.99
N PHE A 248 -0.62 -5.24 10.69
CA PHE A 248 -1.20 -6.25 9.79
C PHE A 248 -0.29 -7.47 9.68
N VAL A 249 1.01 -7.25 9.37
CA VAL A 249 1.99 -8.34 9.25
C VAL A 249 2.08 -9.13 10.56
N ALA A 250 2.14 -8.45 11.71
CA ALA A 250 2.20 -9.09 13.02
C ALA A 250 0.99 -10.00 13.28
N LYS A 251 -0.22 -9.54 12.97
CA LYS A 251 -1.45 -10.34 13.11
C LYS A 251 -1.52 -11.50 12.11
N ALA A 252 -1.15 -11.23 10.85
CA ALA A 252 -1.19 -12.23 9.79
C ALA A 252 -0.20 -13.38 10.04
N THR A 253 0.94 -13.08 10.63
CA THR A 253 2.02 -14.03 10.89
C THR A 253 2.05 -14.57 12.32
N ASP A 254 1.18 -14.09 13.20
CA ASP A 254 1.20 -14.40 14.64
C ASP A 254 2.61 -14.21 15.26
N SER A 255 3.25 -13.08 14.93
CA SER A 255 4.58 -12.71 15.43
C SER A 255 4.55 -11.30 16.01
N ALA A 256 5.06 -11.12 17.23
CA ALA A 256 5.09 -9.83 17.93
C ALA A 256 6.22 -8.93 17.38
N ILE A 257 6.17 -8.61 16.09
CA ILE A 257 7.23 -7.94 15.32
C ILE A 257 7.69 -6.65 16.00
N ALA A 258 6.76 -5.83 16.50
CA ALA A 258 7.10 -4.59 17.18
C ALA A 258 7.86 -4.83 18.51
N SER A 259 7.46 -5.87 19.28
CA SER A 259 8.15 -6.25 20.52
C SER A 259 9.54 -6.81 20.24
N ILE A 260 9.66 -7.65 19.19
CA ILE A 260 10.97 -8.17 18.76
C ILE A 260 11.87 -7.00 18.35
N ALA A 261 11.36 -6.08 17.53
CA ALA A 261 12.12 -4.90 17.10
C ALA A 261 12.59 -4.03 18.29
N ALA A 262 11.74 -3.80 19.29
CA ALA A 262 12.12 -3.04 20.49
C ALA A 262 13.26 -3.73 21.25
N ARG A 263 13.26 -5.07 21.35
CA ARG A 263 14.33 -5.84 21.98
C ARG A 263 15.62 -5.81 21.16
N LEU A 264 15.55 -5.87 19.82
CA LEU A 264 16.73 -5.66 18.95
C LEU A 264 17.32 -4.27 19.15
N MET A 265 16.48 -3.22 19.25
CA MET A 265 16.92 -1.85 19.54
C MET A 265 17.55 -1.73 20.93
N ALA A 266 17.15 -2.57 21.87
CA ALA A 266 17.74 -2.67 23.20
C ALA A 266 19.03 -3.50 23.25
N GLY A 267 19.48 -4.06 22.12
CA GLY A 267 20.77 -4.76 21.99
C GLY A 267 20.70 -6.28 21.90
N GLU A 268 19.51 -6.89 21.87
CA GLU A 268 19.38 -8.32 21.57
C GLU A 268 19.67 -8.59 20.09
N LYS A 269 19.94 -9.84 19.75
CA LYS A 269 20.24 -10.27 18.39
C LYS A 269 19.11 -11.11 17.82
N LEU A 270 18.97 -11.11 16.49
CA LEU A 270 17.99 -11.96 15.80
C LEU A 270 18.20 -13.46 16.10
N SER A 271 19.43 -13.86 16.38
CA SER A 271 19.77 -15.23 16.82
C SER A 271 19.15 -15.64 18.15
N ASP A 272 18.78 -14.68 19.00
CA ASP A 272 18.20 -14.93 20.33
C ASP A 272 16.71 -15.27 20.24
N PHE A 273 16.07 -15.06 19.09
CA PHE A 273 14.66 -15.35 18.85
C PHE A 273 14.47 -16.69 18.14
N PRO A 274 13.50 -17.51 18.60
CA PRO A 274 13.14 -18.72 17.90
C PRO A 274 12.73 -18.41 16.44
N LYS A 275 13.15 -19.22 15.50
CA LYS A 275 12.66 -19.16 14.11
C LYS A 275 11.51 -20.14 13.95
N ARG A 276 10.44 -19.70 13.29
CA ARG A 276 9.33 -20.59 12.95
C ARG A 276 9.84 -21.68 11.98
N VAL A 277 9.56 -22.93 12.33
CA VAL A 277 9.86 -24.05 11.41
C VAL A 277 8.93 -23.92 10.22
N PRO A 278 9.44 -24.05 8.97
CA PRO A 278 8.60 -24.00 7.77
C PRO A 278 7.44 -24.98 7.87
N TYR A 279 6.27 -24.51 7.60
CA TYR A 279 5.04 -25.25 7.73
C TYR A 279 4.98 -26.41 6.75
N LYS A 280 4.89 -27.65 7.23
CA LYS A 280 4.55 -28.79 6.36
C LYS A 280 3.06 -28.74 6.11
N GLN A 281 2.67 -28.65 4.85
CA GLN A 281 1.30 -28.46 4.36
C GLN A 281 0.23 -29.39 4.98
N LYS A 282 0.62 -30.50 5.58
CA LYS A 282 -0.26 -31.51 6.19
C LYS A 282 -0.70 -31.15 7.63
N ASP A 283 0.09 -30.42 8.38
CA ASP A 283 -0.14 -30.20 9.82
C ASP A 283 -1.07 -28.99 10.08
N TYR A 284 -1.27 -28.12 9.08
CA TYR A 284 -2.08 -26.91 9.15
C TYR A 284 -3.56 -27.10 8.91
N LEU A 285 -3.94 -28.28 8.42
CA LEU A 285 -5.32 -28.52 8.04
C LEU A 285 -6.25 -28.69 9.25
N GLU A 286 -5.72 -28.97 10.43
CA GLU A 286 -6.52 -29.28 11.61
C GLU A 286 -6.38 -28.28 12.77
N LYS A 287 -5.21 -27.71 13.02
CA LYS A 287 -5.00 -26.67 14.06
C LYS A 287 -3.82 -25.77 13.70
N LEU A 288 -3.99 -24.46 13.80
CA LEU A 288 -2.86 -23.54 13.88
C LEU A 288 -2.10 -23.86 15.17
N PRO A 289 -0.80 -24.21 15.12
CA PRO A 289 -0.06 -24.43 16.35
C PRO A 289 -0.01 -23.12 17.14
N LYS A 290 -0.24 -23.18 18.45
CA LYS A 290 0.07 -22.06 19.33
C LYS A 290 1.57 -21.83 19.25
N THR A 291 1.96 -20.70 18.72
CA THR A 291 3.36 -20.28 18.64
C THR A 291 3.62 -19.23 19.71
N ASP A 292 4.83 -19.23 20.26
CA ASP A 292 5.29 -18.12 21.06
C ASP A 292 5.29 -16.86 20.17
N PRO A 293 4.58 -15.77 20.53
CA PRO A 293 4.55 -14.54 19.73
C PRO A 293 5.93 -13.93 19.50
N MET A 294 6.93 -14.27 20.33
CA MET A 294 8.32 -13.85 20.14
C MET A 294 9.09 -14.68 19.10
N THR A 295 8.40 -15.57 18.38
CA THR A 295 8.98 -16.34 17.27
C THR A 295 9.03 -15.51 15.99
N LEU A 296 10.18 -15.52 15.30
CA LEU A 296 10.34 -14.90 14.00
C LEU A 296 9.43 -15.56 12.97
N ALA A 297 8.63 -14.77 12.28
CA ALA A 297 7.66 -15.24 11.30
C ALA A 297 8.31 -15.97 10.11
N ASP A 298 7.58 -16.92 9.51
CA ASP A 298 7.91 -17.42 8.17
C ASP A 298 7.11 -16.62 7.15
N PRO A 299 7.76 -15.84 6.26
CA PRO A 299 7.06 -15.07 5.25
C PRO A 299 6.36 -15.95 4.19
N ASN A 300 6.73 -17.23 4.08
CA ASN A 300 6.15 -18.19 3.14
C ASN A 300 5.02 -18.99 3.79
N MET A 301 3.99 -18.32 4.23
CA MET A 301 2.84 -18.94 4.87
C MET A 301 1.98 -19.74 3.87
N PRO A 302 1.40 -20.87 4.27
CA PRO A 302 0.52 -21.67 3.41
C PRO A 302 -0.93 -21.15 3.35
N TRP A 303 -1.17 -19.95 3.78
CA TRP A 303 -2.46 -19.23 3.73
C TRP A 303 -2.26 -17.81 3.25
N PHE A 304 -3.36 -17.17 2.87
CA PHE A 304 -3.39 -15.76 2.51
C PHE A 304 -4.09 -14.95 3.60
N SER A 305 -3.49 -13.82 3.95
CA SER A 305 -4.13 -12.77 4.71
C SER A 305 -4.29 -11.56 3.80
N VAL A 306 -5.52 -11.08 3.64
CA VAL A 306 -5.79 -9.90 2.84
C VAL A 306 -6.23 -8.77 3.76
N LYS A 307 -5.50 -7.67 3.71
CA LYS A 307 -5.88 -6.40 4.32
C LYS A 307 -6.83 -5.66 3.38
N GLU A 308 -7.92 -5.12 3.92
CA GLU A 308 -8.81 -4.20 3.21
C GLU A 308 -8.98 -2.92 4.03
N ALA A 309 -8.96 -1.78 3.35
CA ALA A 309 -9.09 -0.48 3.99
C ALA A 309 -10.56 -0.13 4.30
N VAL A 310 -10.80 0.48 5.45
CA VAL A 310 -12.13 1.00 5.79
C VAL A 310 -12.20 2.47 5.43
N MET A 311 -13.05 2.79 4.43
CA MET A 311 -13.20 4.13 3.89
C MET A 311 -14.39 4.87 4.51
N PRO A 312 -14.23 6.11 4.97
CA PRO A 312 -15.30 6.88 5.59
C PRO A 312 -16.17 7.66 4.58
N PHE A 313 -16.08 7.37 3.28
CA PHE A 313 -16.69 8.18 2.22
C PHE A 313 -18.19 8.43 2.40
N ALA A 314 -18.93 7.44 2.91
CA ALA A 314 -20.37 7.59 3.18
C ALA A 314 -20.71 8.67 4.22
N ARG A 315 -19.74 9.07 5.06
CA ARG A 315 -19.90 10.12 6.08
C ARG A 315 -19.63 11.53 5.55
N PHE A 316 -19.05 11.65 4.36
CA PHE A 316 -18.65 12.92 3.76
C PHE A 316 -19.33 13.11 2.39
N PRO A 317 -20.58 13.62 2.36
CA PRO A 317 -21.30 13.82 1.11
C PRO A 317 -20.51 14.69 0.12
N GLY A 318 -20.43 14.26 -1.13
CA GLY A 318 -19.78 14.98 -2.21
C GLY A 318 -18.27 14.74 -2.36
N VAL A 319 -17.66 13.96 -1.47
CA VAL A 319 -16.27 13.52 -1.65
C VAL A 319 -16.19 12.46 -2.75
N ASP A 320 -15.19 12.55 -3.62
CA ASP A 320 -14.90 11.52 -4.62
C ASP A 320 -14.20 10.31 -3.99
N THR A 321 -14.56 9.12 -4.43
CA THR A 321 -14.01 7.85 -3.91
C THR A 321 -12.69 7.43 -4.56
N ILE A 322 -12.14 8.24 -5.45
CA ILE A 322 -10.85 7.95 -6.07
C ILE A 322 -9.74 7.98 -5.03
N LEU A 323 -8.95 6.92 -5.04
CA LEU A 323 -7.75 6.78 -4.22
C LEU A 323 -6.55 7.41 -4.92
N GLY A 324 -5.55 7.77 -4.14
CA GLY A 324 -4.34 8.40 -4.60
C GLY A 324 -3.23 8.31 -3.55
N PRO A 325 -2.17 9.10 -3.70
CA PRO A 325 -1.01 9.04 -2.79
C PRO A 325 -1.30 9.58 -1.38
N GLU A 326 -2.41 10.28 -1.17
CA GLU A 326 -2.83 10.80 0.13
C GLU A 326 -3.80 9.83 0.82
N MET A 327 -3.48 9.40 2.05
CA MET A 327 -4.29 8.46 2.81
C MET A 327 -5.66 9.02 3.18
N ARG A 328 -6.72 8.21 2.96
CA ARG A 328 -8.13 8.55 3.26
C ARG A 328 -8.81 7.56 4.19
N SER A 329 -8.28 6.37 4.33
CA SER A 329 -8.83 5.33 5.21
C SER A 329 -8.78 5.73 6.69
N THR A 330 -9.72 5.20 7.46
CA THR A 330 -9.82 5.41 8.92
C THR A 330 -9.51 4.16 9.72
N GLY A 331 -9.32 3.04 9.07
CA GLY A 331 -9.00 1.76 9.66
C GLY A 331 -8.80 0.68 8.61
N GLU A 332 -8.56 -0.52 9.06
CA GLU A 332 -8.34 -1.69 8.22
C GLU A 332 -8.95 -2.93 8.84
N VAL A 333 -9.29 -3.90 7.99
CA VAL A 333 -9.76 -5.23 8.37
C VAL A 333 -8.90 -6.29 7.69
N MET A 334 -8.95 -7.52 8.17
CA MET A 334 -8.20 -8.63 7.62
C MET A 334 -9.14 -9.81 7.32
N GLY A 335 -9.08 -10.30 6.07
CA GLY A 335 -9.61 -11.59 5.68
C GLY A 335 -8.48 -12.63 5.65
N TRP A 336 -8.74 -13.82 6.16
CA TRP A 336 -7.78 -14.90 6.22
C TRP A 336 -8.39 -16.19 5.66
N ASP A 337 -7.69 -16.84 4.75
CA ASP A 337 -8.06 -18.14 4.19
C ASP A 337 -6.85 -18.82 3.52
N ARG A 338 -7.00 -20.12 3.20
CA ARG A 338 -5.99 -20.86 2.42
C ARG A 338 -5.97 -20.50 0.95
N ASN A 339 -7.01 -19.84 0.49
CA ASN A 339 -7.18 -19.39 -0.89
C ASN A 339 -7.27 -17.87 -0.90
N PHE A 340 -6.49 -17.22 -1.77
CA PHE A 340 -6.47 -15.78 -1.93
C PHE A 340 -7.87 -15.19 -2.18
N ALA A 341 -8.65 -15.81 -3.09
CA ALA A 341 -9.96 -15.30 -3.45
C ALA A 341 -10.92 -15.29 -2.25
N ARG A 342 -10.89 -16.33 -1.39
CA ARG A 342 -11.69 -16.39 -0.16
C ARG A 342 -11.18 -15.43 0.92
N ALA A 343 -9.86 -15.25 1.04
CA ALA A 343 -9.29 -14.26 1.95
C ALA A 343 -9.71 -12.85 1.54
N PHE A 344 -9.66 -12.51 0.25
CA PHE A 344 -10.14 -11.24 -0.30
C PHE A 344 -11.64 -11.07 -0.05
N LEU A 345 -12.46 -12.10 -0.31
CA LEU A 345 -13.90 -12.06 -0.03
C LEU A 345 -14.20 -11.74 1.44
N LYS A 346 -13.50 -12.39 2.37
CA LYS A 346 -13.64 -12.14 3.81
C LYS A 346 -13.23 -10.72 4.18
N ALA A 347 -12.16 -10.20 3.56
CA ALA A 347 -11.70 -8.83 3.78
C ALA A 347 -12.76 -7.81 3.29
N GLN A 348 -13.34 -8.02 2.11
CA GLN A 348 -14.44 -7.18 1.59
C GLN A 348 -15.65 -7.18 2.53
N LEU A 349 -16.08 -8.35 2.98
CA LEU A 349 -17.18 -8.47 3.95
C LEU A 349 -16.85 -7.76 5.28
N GLY A 350 -15.62 -7.92 5.77
CA GLY A 350 -15.12 -7.23 6.96
C GLY A 350 -15.12 -5.71 6.84
N ALA A 351 -14.85 -5.19 5.64
CA ALA A 351 -14.93 -3.76 5.32
C ALA A 351 -16.38 -3.26 5.08
N GLY A 352 -17.37 -4.16 5.17
CA GLY A 352 -18.78 -3.85 4.97
C GLY A 352 -19.24 -3.86 3.52
N MET A 353 -18.44 -4.43 2.61
CA MET A 353 -18.77 -4.60 1.20
C MET A 353 -19.23 -6.04 0.92
N THR A 354 -20.46 -6.21 0.45
CA THR A 354 -21.00 -7.51 0.04
C THR A 354 -20.90 -7.64 -1.48
N LEU A 355 -20.12 -8.61 -1.95
CA LEU A 355 -20.04 -8.90 -3.38
C LEU A 355 -21.30 -9.62 -3.85
N PRO A 356 -21.85 -9.29 -5.05
CA PRO A 356 -23.05 -9.93 -5.58
C PRO A 356 -22.76 -11.35 -6.05
N THR A 357 -23.76 -12.23 -6.01
CA THR A 357 -23.69 -13.60 -6.52
C THR A 357 -24.36 -13.77 -7.88
N SER A 358 -25.05 -12.75 -8.37
CA SER A 358 -25.72 -12.72 -9.67
C SER A 358 -26.06 -11.29 -10.08
N GLY A 359 -26.49 -11.10 -11.29
CA GLY A 359 -26.98 -9.83 -11.81
C GLY A 359 -26.15 -9.32 -12.99
N LYS A 360 -26.05 -8.02 -13.14
CA LYS A 360 -25.39 -7.39 -14.29
C LYS A 360 -24.15 -6.61 -13.84
N VAL A 361 -23.00 -6.85 -14.52
CA VAL A 361 -21.73 -6.17 -14.28
C VAL A 361 -21.50 -5.11 -15.33
N PHE A 362 -21.21 -3.91 -14.90
CA PHE A 362 -20.84 -2.81 -15.79
C PHE A 362 -19.34 -2.65 -15.90
N PHE A 363 -18.84 -2.55 -17.14
CA PHE A 363 -17.45 -2.29 -17.47
C PHE A 363 -17.28 -0.95 -18.19
N SER A 364 -16.38 -0.11 -17.69
CA SER A 364 -15.88 1.08 -18.38
C SER A 364 -14.37 1.15 -18.19
N ILE A 365 -13.64 0.64 -19.16
CA ILE A 365 -12.20 0.34 -19.04
C ILE A 365 -11.38 1.22 -19.95
N LYS A 366 -10.33 1.86 -19.41
CA LYS A 366 -9.35 2.64 -20.18
C LYS A 366 -8.62 1.74 -21.19
N ASP A 367 -8.07 2.33 -22.26
CA ASP A 367 -7.51 1.52 -23.34
C ASP A 367 -6.27 0.72 -22.93
N SER A 368 -5.44 1.24 -22.03
CA SER A 368 -4.26 0.54 -21.50
C SER A 368 -4.61 -0.72 -20.69
N ASP A 369 -5.81 -0.80 -20.11
CA ASP A 369 -6.27 -1.93 -19.29
C ASP A 369 -7.09 -2.95 -20.09
N LYS A 370 -7.27 -2.76 -21.38
CA LYS A 370 -7.88 -3.74 -22.30
C LYS A 370 -6.89 -4.86 -22.62
N THR A 371 -6.54 -5.63 -21.61
CA THR A 371 -5.52 -6.66 -21.60
C THR A 371 -6.14 -8.07 -21.51
N PRO A 372 -5.36 -9.14 -21.61
CA PRO A 372 -5.84 -10.51 -21.34
C PRO A 372 -6.52 -10.64 -19.97
N LEU A 373 -6.03 -9.97 -18.93
CA LEU A 373 -6.63 -9.99 -17.58
C LEU A 373 -8.09 -9.53 -17.58
N LEU A 374 -8.42 -8.48 -18.34
CA LEU A 374 -9.82 -8.05 -18.48
C LEU A 374 -10.68 -9.12 -19.14
N LEU A 375 -10.16 -9.82 -20.16
CA LEU A 375 -10.89 -10.90 -20.84
C LEU A 375 -11.11 -12.10 -19.93
N GLU A 376 -10.12 -12.47 -19.14
CA GLU A 376 -10.23 -13.51 -18.11
C GLU A 376 -11.31 -13.15 -17.08
N THR A 377 -11.30 -11.90 -16.59
CA THR A 377 -12.31 -11.39 -15.65
C THR A 377 -13.71 -11.43 -16.26
N ALA A 378 -13.88 -10.95 -17.48
CA ALA A 378 -15.16 -10.93 -18.18
C ALA A 378 -15.68 -12.35 -18.44
N LYS A 379 -14.80 -13.26 -18.88
CA LYS A 379 -15.13 -14.66 -19.12
C LYS A 379 -15.56 -15.35 -17.83
N LEU A 380 -14.79 -15.19 -16.75
CA LEU A 380 -15.09 -15.76 -15.45
C LEU A 380 -16.48 -15.32 -14.95
N LEU A 381 -16.78 -14.02 -15.00
CA LEU A 381 -18.09 -13.50 -14.59
C LEU A 381 -19.24 -14.07 -15.44
N THR A 382 -19.03 -14.23 -16.75
CA THR A 382 -20.04 -14.86 -17.63
C THR A 382 -20.24 -16.33 -17.27
N GLU A 383 -19.18 -17.08 -16.99
CA GLU A 383 -19.23 -18.51 -16.61
C GLU A 383 -19.98 -18.73 -15.29
N ILE A 384 -19.90 -17.81 -14.35
CA ILE A 384 -20.66 -17.87 -13.09
C ILE A 384 -22.05 -17.25 -13.17
N GLY A 385 -22.49 -16.80 -14.36
CA GLY A 385 -23.87 -16.45 -14.65
C GLY A 385 -24.19 -14.94 -14.59
N PHE A 386 -23.19 -14.06 -14.64
CA PHE A 386 -23.45 -12.61 -14.77
C PHE A 386 -23.69 -12.20 -16.22
N ASP A 387 -24.59 -11.26 -16.42
CA ASP A 387 -24.70 -10.50 -17.67
C ASP A 387 -23.69 -9.36 -17.70
N LEU A 388 -23.07 -9.13 -18.85
CA LEU A 388 -22.10 -8.04 -19.01
C LEU A 388 -22.71 -6.89 -19.81
N ILE A 389 -22.47 -5.66 -19.31
CA ILE A 389 -22.79 -4.43 -20.02
C ILE A 389 -21.60 -3.47 -19.95
N ALA A 390 -21.28 -2.80 -21.03
CA ALA A 390 -20.10 -1.95 -21.08
C ALA A 390 -20.30 -0.69 -21.94
N THR A 391 -19.42 0.30 -21.74
CA THR A 391 -19.31 1.42 -22.68
C THR A 391 -18.84 0.93 -24.05
N ARG A 392 -19.21 1.63 -25.13
CA ARG A 392 -19.01 1.18 -26.53
C ARG A 392 -17.62 0.63 -26.83
N GLY A 393 -16.56 1.34 -26.40
CA GLY A 393 -15.17 0.92 -26.65
C GLY A 393 -14.81 -0.37 -25.93
N THR A 394 -15.26 -0.51 -24.68
CA THR A 394 -15.04 -1.71 -23.86
C THR A 394 -15.89 -2.88 -24.37
N ALA A 395 -17.17 -2.65 -24.67
CA ALA A 395 -18.06 -3.68 -25.23
C ALA A 395 -17.50 -4.23 -26.55
N LYS A 396 -17.05 -3.37 -27.46
CA LYS A 396 -16.42 -3.78 -28.73
C LYS A 396 -15.19 -4.66 -28.50
N PHE A 397 -14.36 -4.34 -27.51
CA PHE A 397 -13.18 -5.15 -27.18
C PHE A 397 -13.57 -6.53 -26.65
N ILE A 398 -14.52 -6.60 -25.70
CA ILE A 398 -15.02 -7.85 -25.11
C ILE A 398 -15.69 -8.73 -26.18
N GLN A 399 -16.59 -8.15 -26.99
CA GLN A 399 -17.30 -8.85 -28.07
C GLN A 399 -16.37 -9.39 -29.17
N LYS A 400 -15.33 -8.62 -29.54
CA LYS A 400 -14.32 -9.06 -30.53
C LYS A 400 -13.59 -10.33 -30.09
N ASN A 401 -13.52 -10.58 -28.78
CA ASN A 401 -12.91 -11.77 -28.19
C ASN A 401 -13.93 -12.88 -27.84
N GLY A 402 -15.14 -12.80 -28.43
CA GLY A 402 -16.14 -13.90 -28.35
C GLY A 402 -16.96 -13.93 -27.08
N ILE A 403 -16.93 -12.88 -26.26
CA ILE A 403 -17.72 -12.82 -25.00
C ILE A 403 -18.92 -11.90 -25.23
N ASN A 404 -20.12 -12.34 -24.85
CA ASN A 404 -21.33 -11.52 -24.95
C ASN A 404 -21.27 -10.34 -23.98
N CYS A 405 -21.57 -9.15 -24.47
CA CYS A 405 -21.59 -7.93 -23.68
C CYS A 405 -22.52 -6.92 -24.31
N ASP A 406 -23.50 -6.44 -23.56
CA ASP A 406 -24.39 -5.36 -23.98
C ASP A 406 -23.64 -4.02 -24.01
N THR A 407 -24.17 -3.07 -24.80
CA THR A 407 -23.63 -1.71 -24.88
C THR A 407 -24.53 -0.72 -24.15
N VAL A 408 -23.91 0.20 -23.40
CA VAL A 408 -24.60 1.32 -22.74
C VAL A 408 -23.91 2.65 -23.04
N ASN A 409 -24.70 3.73 -23.08
CA ASN A 409 -24.17 5.07 -23.22
C ASN A 409 -23.41 5.53 -21.96
N LYS A 410 -22.30 6.26 -22.17
CA LYS A 410 -21.68 7.06 -21.11
C LYS A 410 -22.63 8.18 -20.67
N VAL A 411 -22.35 8.78 -19.50
CA VAL A 411 -23.20 9.84 -18.92
C VAL A 411 -23.49 10.98 -19.92
N HIS A 412 -22.49 11.36 -20.74
CA HIS A 412 -22.58 12.47 -21.70
C HIS A 412 -23.03 12.06 -23.11
N GLU A 413 -23.31 10.79 -23.36
CA GLU A 413 -23.70 10.28 -24.69
C GLU A 413 -25.23 10.22 -24.90
N GLY A 414 -26.02 10.68 -23.93
CA GLY A 414 -27.48 10.67 -23.98
C GLY A 414 -28.12 9.65 -23.04
N ARG A 415 -29.47 9.63 -23.01
CA ARG A 415 -30.24 8.77 -22.13
C ARG A 415 -31.01 7.71 -22.92
N PRO A 416 -31.25 6.50 -22.35
CA PRO A 416 -30.77 6.05 -21.06
C PRO A 416 -29.24 5.80 -21.07
N ASN A 417 -28.56 6.22 -20.01
CA ASN A 417 -27.14 6.01 -19.80
C ASN A 417 -26.89 5.07 -18.60
N ILE A 418 -25.62 4.82 -18.27
CA ILE A 418 -25.26 3.91 -17.18
C ILE A 418 -25.79 4.36 -15.81
N VAL A 419 -25.82 5.65 -15.51
CA VAL A 419 -26.35 6.18 -14.25
C VAL A 419 -27.86 5.92 -14.13
N ASP A 420 -28.61 6.03 -15.24
CA ASP A 420 -30.02 5.67 -15.23
C ASP A 420 -30.23 4.19 -14.89
N ARG A 421 -29.41 3.31 -15.46
CA ARG A 421 -29.49 1.86 -15.17
C ARG A 421 -29.11 1.52 -13.71
N MET A 422 -28.09 2.19 -13.18
CA MET A 422 -27.70 2.01 -11.77
C MET A 422 -28.84 2.43 -10.84
N LYS A 423 -29.44 3.60 -11.05
CA LYS A 423 -30.60 4.10 -10.27
C LYS A 423 -31.84 3.21 -10.41
N ASN A 424 -31.96 2.47 -11.49
CA ASN A 424 -33.02 1.48 -11.69
C ASN A 424 -32.70 0.12 -11.04
N ASN A 425 -31.59 -0.01 -10.28
CA ASN A 425 -31.11 -1.26 -9.69
C ASN A 425 -30.84 -2.37 -10.72
N GLU A 426 -30.44 -2.00 -11.94
CA GLU A 426 -30.10 -2.97 -12.99
C GLU A 426 -28.64 -3.43 -12.92
N ILE A 427 -27.79 -2.76 -12.15
CA ILE A 427 -26.34 -3.02 -12.05
C ILE A 427 -25.99 -3.48 -10.64
N SER A 428 -25.34 -4.62 -10.54
CA SER A 428 -24.94 -5.25 -9.28
C SER A 428 -23.47 -5.04 -8.94
N LEU A 429 -22.63 -4.73 -9.94
CA LEU A 429 -21.18 -4.58 -9.79
C LEU A 429 -20.65 -3.61 -10.84
N VAL A 430 -19.74 -2.73 -10.44
CA VAL A 430 -19.10 -1.74 -11.32
C VAL A 430 -17.60 -1.94 -11.37
N MET A 431 -17.04 -2.04 -12.56
CA MET A 431 -15.61 -2.08 -12.86
C MET A 431 -15.29 -0.90 -13.79
N ASN A 432 -14.67 0.14 -13.23
CA ASN A 432 -14.43 1.38 -13.97
C ASN A 432 -13.01 1.88 -13.75
N THR A 433 -12.15 1.64 -14.73
CA THR A 433 -10.79 2.19 -14.75
C THR A 433 -10.75 3.49 -15.51
N THR A 434 -10.02 4.47 -15.01
CA THR A 434 -9.95 5.83 -15.59
C THR A 434 -8.52 6.27 -15.79
N GLU A 435 -8.30 7.15 -16.75
CA GLU A 435 -7.01 7.78 -16.99
C GLU A 435 -7.21 9.25 -17.33
N GLY A 436 -6.48 10.11 -16.62
CA GLY A 436 -6.51 11.55 -16.82
C GLY A 436 -7.75 12.24 -16.24
N VAL A 437 -7.62 13.54 -16.02
CA VAL A 437 -8.59 14.40 -15.30
C VAL A 437 -10.00 14.37 -15.93
N GLN A 438 -10.09 14.33 -17.26
CA GLN A 438 -11.38 14.34 -17.94
C GLN A 438 -12.14 13.04 -17.70
N SER A 439 -11.50 11.88 -17.86
CA SER A 439 -12.12 10.56 -17.62
C SER A 439 -12.58 10.41 -16.17
N ILE A 440 -11.79 10.93 -15.23
CA ILE A 440 -12.13 10.97 -13.80
C ILE A 440 -13.38 11.80 -13.58
N ARG A 441 -13.48 13.00 -14.17
CA ARG A 441 -14.67 13.86 -14.07
C ARG A 441 -15.90 13.21 -14.67
N ASP A 442 -15.78 12.63 -15.86
CA ASP A 442 -16.87 12.02 -16.60
C ASP A 442 -17.49 10.81 -15.88
N SER A 443 -16.69 10.13 -15.04
CA SER A 443 -17.14 8.97 -14.26
C SER A 443 -17.55 9.31 -12.82
N ARG A 444 -17.50 10.58 -12.40
CA ARG A 444 -17.86 10.99 -11.03
C ARG A 444 -19.27 10.58 -10.63
N ASP A 445 -20.26 10.77 -11.52
CA ASP A 445 -21.65 10.42 -11.24
C ASP A 445 -21.82 8.90 -11.04
N ILE A 446 -21.07 8.09 -11.77
CA ILE A 446 -21.05 6.62 -11.62
C ILE A 446 -20.58 6.27 -10.20
N ARG A 447 -19.45 6.85 -9.75
CA ARG A 447 -18.90 6.60 -8.42
C ARG A 447 -19.83 7.08 -7.31
N SER A 448 -20.41 8.27 -7.47
CA SER A 448 -21.35 8.83 -6.49
C SER A 448 -22.58 7.94 -6.32
N VAL A 449 -23.16 7.44 -7.41
CA VAL A 449 -24.31 6.53 -7.36
C VAL A 449 -23.90 5.17 -6.79
N ALA A 450 -22.76 4.63 -7.19
CA ALA A 450 -22.25 3.37 -6.64
C ALA A 450 -22.08 3.43 -5.11
N LEU A 451 -21.50 4.53 -4.60
CA LEU A 451 -21.34 4.75 -3.17
C LEU A 451 -22.69 4.86 -2.44
N PHE A 452 -23.63 5.65 -3.00
CA PHE A 452 -24.93 5.91 -2.38
C PHE A 452 -25.79 4.64 -2.35
N ASP A 453 -25.86 3.92 -3.46
CA ASP A 453 -26.66 2.70 -3.62
C ASP A 453 -25.92 1.45 -3.14
N LYS A 454 -24.71 1.60 -2.56
CA LYS A 454 -23.86 0.51 -2.05
C LYS A 454 -23.56 -0.56 -3.10
N ILE A 455 -23.38 -0.16 -4.35
CA ILE A 455 -22.96 -1.06 -5.43
C ILE A 455 -21.45 -1.22 -5.32
N PRO A 456 -20.90 -2.45 -5.20
CA PRO A 456 -19.46 -2.69 -5.21
C PRO A 456 -18.80 -2.09 -6.45
N TYR A 457 -17.70 -1.38 -6.24
CA TYR A 457 -17.03 -0.58 -7.26
C TYR A 457 -15.53 -0.78 -7.21
N PHE A 458 -14.92 -1.19 -8.33
CA PHE A 458 -13.50 -1.43 -8.46
C PHE A 458 -12.89 -0.54 -9.53
N THR A 459 -11.76 0.09 -9.21
CA THR A 459 -11.12 1.12 -10.03
C THR A 459 -9.91 0.63 -10.82
N THR A 460 -9.47 -0.61 -10.59
CA THR A 460 -8.31 -1.22 -11.25
C THR A 460 -8.65 -2.57 -11.86
N ALA A 461 -7.92 -2.97 -12.88
CA ALA A 461 -8.10 -4.28 -13.50
C ALA A 461 -7.76 -5.43 -12.54
N ALA A 462 -6.74 -5.24 -11.69
CA ALA A 462 -6.33 -6.23 -10.70
C ALA A 462 -7.41 -6.43 -9.61
N ALA A 463 -7.96 -5.34 -9.06
CA ALA A 463 -9.03 -5.40 -8.07
C ALA A 463 -10.33 -5.98 -8.68
N ALA A 464 -10.64 -5.64 -9.93
CA ALA A 464 -11.75 -6.23 -10.66
C ALA A 464 -11.61 -7.76 -10.83
N ASN A 465 -10.42 -8.22 -11.15
CA ASN A 465 -10.12 -9.66 -11.25
C ASN A 465 -10.19 -10.34 -9.88
N ALA A 466 -9.61 -9.75 -8.83
CA ALA A 466 -9.69 -10.26 -7.47
C ALA A 466 -11.15 -10.40 -7.00
N ALA A 467 -12.00 -9.41 -7.32
CA ALA A 467 -13.43 -9.46 -7.03
C ALA A 467 -14.16 -10.58 -7.78
N ALA A 468 -13.85 -10.80 -9.06
CA ALA A 468 -14.42 -11.88 -9.85
C ALA A 468 -14.04 -13.27 -9.30
N LEU A 469 -12.75 -13.46 -8.93
CA LEU A 469 -12.28 -14.66 -8.26
C LEU A 469 -12.96 -14.88 -6.89
N ALA A 470 -13.14 -13.80 -6.13
CA ALA A 470 -13.83 -13.86 -4.85
C ALA A 470 -15.30 -14.25 -5.01
N ILE A 471 -15.99 -13.71 -6.02
CA ILE A 471 -17.38 -14.09 -6.34
C ILE A 471 -17.45 -15.57 -6.75
N GLN A 472 -16.52 -16.04 -7.57
CA GLN A 472 -16.44 -17.47 -7.94
C GLN A 472 -16.30 -18.35 -6.70
N SER A 473 -15.54 -17.92 -5.71
CA SER A 473 -15.27 -18.70 -4.50
C SER A 473 -16.49 -18.89 -3.58
N TYR A 474 -17.61 -18.19 -3.82
CA TYR A 474 -18.89 -18.52 -3.14
C TYR A 474 -19.37 -19.93 -3.46
N ALA A 475 -19.05 -20.45 -4.65
CA ALA A 475 -19.39 -21.81 -5.04
C ALA A 475 -18.61 -22.89 -4.27
N ASP A 476 -17.49 -22.53 -3.66
CA ASP A 476 -16.60 -23.46 -2.93
C ASP A 476 -17.13 -23.82 -1.51
N GLY A 477 -18.35 -23.42 -1.19
CA GLY A 477 -19.01 -23.69 0.09
C GLY A 477 -19.06 -22.49 1.05
N GLU A 478 -19.59 -22.74 2.24
CA GLU A 478 -19.74 -21.72 3.28
C GLU A 478 -18.40 -21.13 3.72
N LEU A 479 -18.41 -19.83 4.07
CA LEU A 479 -17.25 -19.16 4.60
C LEU A 479 -17.03 -19.59 6.07
N GLU A 480 -15.90 -20.16 6.33
CA GLU A 480 -15.49 -20.53 7.68
C GLU A 480 -14.96 -19.29 8.41
N VAL A 481 -15.45 -19.03 9.62
CA VAL A 481 -14.97 -17.97 10.51
C VAL A 481 -14.31 -18.59 11.73
N LYS A 482 -13.05 -18.24 11.98
CA LYS A 482 -12.29 -18.70 13.14
C LYS A 482 -11.64 -17.50 13.85
N PRO A 483 -11.56 -17.51 15.20
CA PRO A 483 -10.79 -16.51 15.92
C PRO A 483 -9.29 -16.70 15.65
N LEU A 484 -8.56 -15.57 15.56
CA LEU A 484 -7.10 -15.60 15.35
C LEU A 484 -6.32 -16.15 16.55
N GLN A 485 -6.91 -16.11 17.73
CA GLN A 485 -6.28 -16.47 19.00
C GLN A 485 -6.41 -17.98 19.36
N ASN A 486 -6.97 -18.80 18.51
CA ASN A 486 -7.22 -20.24 18.79
C ASN A 486 -6.43 -21.16 17.90
#